data_56eab8e8eaf662611985e73c19a83c64
#
_entry.id   56eab8e8eaf662611985e73c19a83c64
#
_cell.length_a   1.000
_cell.length_b   1.000
_cell.length_c   1.000
_cell.angle_alpha   90.00
_cell.angle_beta   90.00
_cell.angle_gamma   90.00
#
_symmetry.space_group_name_H-M   'P 1'
#
loop_
_entity.id
_entity.type
_entity.pdbx_description
1 polymer ?
#
loop_
_entity_poly.entity_id
_entity_poly.type
_entity_poly.pdbx_seq_one_letter_code
_entity_poly.pdbx_strand_id
1 'polypeptide(L)'
;SHIVRVCDAAGRAASREHVAQLLRDHHLPQPDAQSTHIRMDLGPFRLRWEMHTEFVTWTFTRTASNEGFGEREPATAVEVVPQGWLAGLPGQCLAGLHLWVLGNKNFGTQTLVPHVLSEDTLVASTVADGHGEVYTDFIVHADGFSRMVLLAGSMTPRRLGRLVQQLLEIDTYRMAALLGLPAAREASSTLAYAERELAELAEAIRSANRDDEPQLLDRLTKLAGQVESQYAATHSRFSASAAYFELVDRRIADIAESRLSGLQTIGEFMQRRLTPARSTCEWSTRRQDALSQRVSRISNLLRTRVEIEQQQSSQALLATMNQRQDLQLKLQSTVEGLSVAAITYYIVGLVSYLAKGAQAIGWPWSPETTAAFAIPVVVLTIWWLLRRLHRVMLTQRLAETRTVQLYRQGRMAVDKLVTRTLALDG
;
A
#
# COMPACT_ATOMS: atom_id res chain seq x y z
N SER A 1 17.62 17.58 31.52
CA SER A 1 16.72 18.05 30.47
C SER A 1 16.81 17.13 29.24
N HIS A 2 15.69 16.81 28.65
CA HIS A 2 15.58 15.92 27.50
C HIS A 2 14.76 16.61 26.41
N ILE A 3 15.23 16.63 25.17
CA ILE A 3 14.58 17.26 24.03
C ILE A 3 14.44 16.23 22.91
N VAL A 4 13.26 16.14 22.31
CA VAL A 4 12.95 15.25 21.20
C VAL A 4 12.60 16.09 19.97
N ARG A 5 13.30 15.84 18.87
CA ARG A 5 13.09 16.55 17.59
C ARG A 5 12.69 15.57 16.50
N VAL A 6 11.55 15.78 15.86
CA VAL A 6 11.16 15.01 14.65
C VAL A 6 12.03 15.44 13.49
N CYS A 7 12.65 14.49 12.83
CA CYS A 7 13.59 14.72 11.75
C CYS A 7 13.34 13.75 10.58
N ASP A 8 13.31 14.30 9.38
CA ASP A 8 13.47 13.54 8.14
C ASP A 8 14.95 13.12 7.94
N ALA A 9 15.27 12.54 6.80
CA ALA A 9 16.64 12.10 6.50
C ALA A 9 17.64 13.27 6.50
N ALA A 10 17.25 14.42 5.96
CA ALA A 10 18.09 15.63 5.92
C ALA A 10 18.28 16.21 7.32
N GLY A 11 17.22 16.27 8.14
CA GLY A 11 17.28 16.72 9.52
C GLY A 11 18.14 15.81 10.41
N ARG A 12 18.13 14.50 10.19
CA ARG A 12 19.03 13.55 10.88
C ARG A 12 20.50 13.79 10.50
N ALA A 13 20.80 14.03 9.23
CA ALA A 13 22.15 14.38 8.80
C ALA A 13 22.60 15.73 9.42
N ALA A 14 21.73 16.74 9.40
CA ALA A 14 21.97 18.04 10.02
C ALA A 14 22.19 17.91 11.56
N SER A 15 21.47 17.01 12.23
CA SER A 15 21.66 16.80 13.68
C SER A 15 23.03 16.22 14.02
N ARG A 16 23.58 15.35 13.16
CA ARG A 16 24.95 14.83 13.32
C ARG A 16 25.99 15.93 13.15
N GLU A 17 25.83 16.78 12.13
CA GLU A 17 26.72 17.92 11.94
C GLU A 17 26.61 18.94 13.07
N HIS A 18 25.40 19.16 13.56
CA HIS A 18 25.17 20.08 14.69
C HIS A 18 25.87 19.61 16.00
N VAL A 19 25.83 18.30 16.28
CA VAL A 19 26.59 17.77 17.41
C VAL A 19 28.11 17.77 17.15
N ALA A 20 28.54 17.52 15.92
CA ALA A 20 29.94 17.58 15.53
C ALA A 20 30.51 18.98 15.73
N GLN A 21 29.74 20.03 15.41
CA GLN A 21 30.14 21.43 15.67
C GLN A 21 30.38 21.67 17.15
N LEU A 22 29.46 21.28 18.04
CA LEU A 22 29.65 21.44 19.49
C LEU A 22 30.89 20.72 19.99
N LEU A 23 31.15 19.51 19.50
CA LEU A 23 32.35 18.74 19.93
C LEU A 23 33.64 19.36 19.40
N ARG A 24 33.66 19.95 18.19
CA ARG A 24 34.79 20.72 17.68
C ARG A 24 35.11 21.92 18.57
N ASP A 25 34.09 22.67 18.96
CA ASP A 25 34.24 23.85 19.82
C ASP A 25 34.84 23.51 21.20
N HIS A 26 34.57 22.25 21.64
CA HIS A 26 35.13 21.70 22.89
C HIS A 26 36.42 20.85 22.71
N HIS A 27 37.01 20.81 21.51
CA HIS A 27 38.19 20.00 21.16
C HIS A 27 38.02 18.49 21.46
N LEU A 28 36.78 17.96 21.28
CA LEU A 28 36.45 16.57 21.52
C LEU A 28 36.33 15.78 20.20
N PRO A 29 36.49 14.42 20.26
CA PRO A 29 36.31 13.57 19.08
C PRO A 29 34.91 13.75 18.46
N GLN A 30 34.89 13.90 17.13
CA GLN A 30 33.64 14.02 16.38
C GLN A 30 33.00 12.66 16.08
N PRO A 31 31.67 12.62 15.88
CA PRO A 31 31.00 11.43 15.42
C PRO A 31 31.45 11.06 14.00
N ASP A 32 31.56 9.76 13.72
CA ASP A 32 31.70 9.27 12.37
C ASP A 32 30.36 9.36 11.60
N ALA A 33 30.43 9.13 10.28
CA ALA A 33 29.24 9.21 9.42
C ALA A 33 28.15 8.17 9.75
N GLN A 34 28.50 7.11 10.46
CA GLN A 34 27.63 6.00 10.83
C GLN A 34 27.13 6.10 12.28
N SER A 35 27.66 7.06 13.06
CA SER A 35 27.29 7.21 14.47
C SER A 35 25.80 7.53 14.62
N THR A 36 25.11 6.73 15.41
CA THR A 36 23.71 6.91 15.78
C THR A 36 23.53 7.34 17.24
N HIS A 37 24.57 7.29 18.03
CA HIS A 37 24.56 7.72 19.43
C HIS A 37 25.90 8.26 19.85
N ILE A 38 25.89 9.24 20.76
CA ILE A 38 27.05 9.82 21.38
C ILE A 38 26.75 10.06 22.86
N ARG A 39 27.76 9.87 23.70
CA ARG A 39 27.73 10.29 25.10
C ARG A 39 29.05 10.96 25.42
N MET A 40 29.01 12.26 25.76
CA MET A 40 30.18 13.09 26.00
C MET A 40 30.01 13.92 27.26
N ASP A 41 31.11 14.11 27.98
CA ASP A 41 31.21 15.05 29.09
C ASP A 41 31.87 16.34 28.57
N LEU A 42 31.17 17.46 28.70
CA LEU A 42 31.59 18.78 28.24
C LEU A 42 32.00 19.70 29.41
N GLY A 43 32.12 19.13 30.59
CA GLY A 43 32.47 19.85 31.85
C GLY A 43 31.21 20.37 32.55
N PRO A 44 30.62 21.51 32.15
CA PRO A 44 29.41 22.04 32.79
C PRO A 44 28.19 21.12 32.69
N PHE A 45 28.13 20.31 31.64
CA PHE A 45 27.04 19.34 31.40
C PHE A 45 27.57 18.14 30.64
N ARG A 46 26.81 17.04 30.70
CA ARG A 46 26.98 15.86 29.83
C ARG A 46 25.92 15.85 28.78
N LEU A 47 26.31 15.55 27.55
CA LEU A 47 25.40 15.35 26.41
C LEU A 47 25.30 13.86 26.10
N ARG A 48 24.06 13.41 25.91
CA ARG A 48 23.72 12.18 25.21
C ARG A 48 22.86 12.52 24.02
N TRP A 49 23.32 12.18 22.84
CA TRP A 49 22.61 12.34 21.59
C TRP A 49 22.32 10.96 21.00
N GLU A 50 21.09 10.73 20.55
CA GLU A 50 20.65 9.48 19.94
C GLU A 50 19.76 9.74 18.74
N MET A 51 20.06 9.06 17.64
CA MET A 51 19.32 9.15 16.39
C MET A 51 18.43 7.92 16.24
N HIS A 52 17.14 8.16 16.11
CA HIS A 52 16.11 7.16 15.81
C HIS A 52 15.64 7.28 14.35
N THR A 53 14.70 6.41 13.94
CA THR A 53 14.20 6.41 12.58
C THR A 53 13.47 7.70 12.20
N GLU A 54 12.69 8.27 13.10
CA GLU A 54 11.81 9.42 12.84
C GLU A 54 12.14 10.65 13.69
N PHE A 55 12.94 10.50 14.72
CA PHE A 55 13.31 11.58 15.64
C PHE A 55 14.73 11.44 16.15
N VAL A 56 15.21 12.52 16.74
CA VAL A 56 16.51 12.60 17.41
C VAL A 56 16.27 13.07 18.84
N THR A 57 16.97 12.45 19.80
CA THR A 57 16.91 12.83 21.21
C THR A 57 18.22 13.48 21.67
N TRP A 58 18.07 14.52 22.49
CA TRP A 58 19.14 15.29 23.07
C TRP A 58 18.93 15.32 24.57
N THR A 59 19.78 14.63 25.32
CA THR A 59 19.69 14.59 26.80
C THR A 59 20.88 15.29 27.42
N PHE A 60 20.59 16.35 28.11
CA PHE A 60 21.57 17.14 28.87
C PHE A 60 21.45 16.81 30.35
N THR A 61 22.55 16.49 30.97
CA THR A 61 22.60 16.18 32.40
C THR A 61 23.66 17.02 33.09
N ARG A 62 23.32 17.55 34.26
CA ARG A 62 24.25 18.26 35.14
C ARG A 62 24.05 17.82 36.59
N THR A 63 25.07 17.96 37.41
CA THR A 63 24.92 17.80 38.84
C THR A 63 24.23 19.04 39.40
N ALA A 64 23.15 18.85 40.14
CA ALA A 64 22.51 19.96 40.86
C ALA A 64 23.30 20.29 42.15
N SER A 65 23.56 21.57 42.41
CA SER A 65 24.01 22.02 43.71
C SER A 65 22.83 22.10 44.68
N ASN A 66 23.03 21.74 45.92
CA ASN A 66 21.96 21.83 46.94
C ASN A 66 21.71 23.27 47.40
N GLU A 67 22.45 24.23 46.87
CA GLU A 67 22.35 25.66 47.27
C GLU A 67 21.19 26.32 46.48
N GLY A 68 20.21 26.88 47.23
CA GLY A 68 19.09 27.65 46.63
C GLY A 68 17.81 26.88 46.33
N PHE A 69 17.71 25.61 46.69
CA PHE A 69 16.45 24.86 46.61
C PHE A 69 15.47 25.41 47.67
N GLY A 70 14.33 25.91 47.23
CA GLY A 70 13.24 26.39 48.11
C GLY A 70 12.85 27.84 47.92
N GLU A 71 13.73 28.71 47.37
CA GLU A 71 13.42 30.11 47.06
C GLU A 71 13.28 30.39 45.56
N ARG A 72 13.79 29.52 44.68
CA ARG A 72 13.72 29.65 43.21
C ARG A 72 13.48 28.29 42.57
N GLU A 73 12.94 28.31 41.34
CA GLU A 73 12.89 27.08 40.49
C GLU A 73 14.30 26.48 40.40
N PRO A 74 14.43 25.16 40.56
CA PRO A 74 15.72 24.52 40.48
C PRO A 74 16.29 24.62 39.07
N ALA A 75 17.55 24.99 38.99
CA ALA A 75 18.23 25.16 37.72
C ALA A 75 18.18 23.92 36.84
N THR A 76 17.89 24.14 35.59
CA THR A 76 17.75 23.08 34.56
C THR A 76 19.06 22.81 33.84
N ALA A 77 19.23 21.61 33.26
CA ALA A 77 20.49 21.30 32.59
C ALA A 77 20.67 22.09 31.27
N VAL A 78 19.61 22.59 30.64
CA VAL A 78 19.70 23.40 29.40
C VAL A 78 20.23 24.82 29.64
N GLU A 79 20.17 25.34 30.88
CA GLU A 79 20.68 26.67 31.20
C GLU A 79 22.20 26.81 31.01
N VAL A 80 22.94 25.73 31.18
CA VAL A 80 24.41 25.70 31.03
C VAL A 80 24.86 25.30 29.61
N VAL A 81 23.89 25.00 28.71
CA VAL A 81 24.14 24.72 27.30
C VAL A 81 24.26 26.06 26.56
N PRO A 82 25.18 26.23 25.59
CA PRO A 82 25.23 27.43 24.76
C PRO A 82 23.89 27.72 24.08
N GLN A 83 23.23 28.81 24.46
CA GLN A 83 21.83 29.08 24.06
C GLN A 83 21.66 29.23 22.56
N GLY A 84 22.63 29.85 21.86
CA GLY A 84 22.62 29.97 20.40
C GLY A 84 22.69 28.61 19.69
N TRP A 85 23.47 27.67 20.23
CA TRP A 85 23.56 26.31 19.75
C TRP A 85 22.25 25.53 20.04
N LEU A 86 21.71 25.66 21.26
CA LEU A 86 20.47 25.03 21.66
C LEU A 86 19.27 25.47 20.79
N ALA A 87 19.18 26.76 20.45
CA ALA A 87 18.16 27.30 19.58
C ALA A 87 18.27 26.79 18.13
N GLY A 88 19.47 26.41 17.69
CA GLY A 88 19.74 25.86 16.35
C GLY A 88 19.51 24.36 16.20
N LEU A 89 18.95 23.67 17.18
CA LEU A 89 18.71 22.21 17.12
C LEU A 89 17.85 21.85 15.89
N PRO A 90 18.33 20.98 14.99
CA PRO A 90 17.61 20.60 13.77
C PRO A 90 16.31 19.84 14.04
N GLY A 91 15.35 19.96 13.11
CA GLY A 91 14.05 19.29 13.16
C GLY A 91 13.00 20.09 13.95
N GLN A 92 11.77 19.55 13.97
CA GLN A 92 10.65 20.14 14.72
C GLN A 92 10.61 19.63 16.15
N CYS A 93 10.39 20.51 17.13
CA CYS A 93 10.25 20.09 18.53
C CYS A 93 9.01 19.21 18.69
N LEU A 94 9.19 18.01 19.21
CA LEU A 94 8.12 17.08 19.55
C LEU A 94 7.82 17.09 21.03
N ALA A 95 8.86 17.05 21.86
CA ALA A 95 8.74 17.04 23.33
C ALA A 95 9.97 17.66 23.97
N GLY A 96 9.76 18.24 25.13
CA GLY A 96 10.79 18.66 26.08
C GLY A 96 10.42 18.22 27.47
N LEU A 97 11.39 17.69 28.25
CA LEU A 97 11.18 17.25 29.61
C LEU A 97 12.33 17.69 30.51
N HIS A 98 12.00 18.34 31.62
CA HIS A 98 12.91 18.52 32.72
C HIS A 98 12.69 17.43 33.76
N LEU A 99 13.73 16.67 34.06
CA LEU A 99 13.73 15.63 35.08
C LEU A 99 14.73 15.95 36.16
N TRP A 100 14.28 16.14 37.38
CA TRP A 100 15.13 16.29 38.58
C TRP A 100 15.20 14.96 39.34
N VAL A 101 16.40 14.57 39.72
CA VAL A 101 16.67 13.33 40.47
C VAL A 101 17.25 13.68 41.82
N LEU A 102 16.54 13.31 42.87
CA LEU A 102 16.90 13.67 44.26
C LEU A 102 17.10 12.42 45.12
N GLY A 103 18.13 12.43 45.93
CA GLY A 103 18.39 11.39 46.95
C GLY A 103 17.56 11.57 48.22
N ASN A 104 17.25 12.81 48.60
CA ASN A 104 16.48 13.11 49.80
C ASN A 104 14.99 13.18 49.53
N LYS A 105 14.25 12.18 50.02
CA LYS A 105 12.82 12.04 49.79
C LYS A 105 12.00 13.18 50.43
N ASN A 106 12.26 13.50 51.67
CA ASN A 106 11.48 14.52 52.40
C ASN A 106 11.62 15.90 51.74
N PHE A 107 12.83 16.26 51.35
CA PHE A 107 13.10 17.53 50.66
C PHE A 107 12.37 17.54 49.30
N GLY A 108 12.42 16.47 48.54
CA GLY A 108 11.77 16.37 47.23
C GLY A 108 10.26 16.56 47.33
N THR A 109 9.58 15.84 48.24
CA THR A 109 8.13 15.84 48.38
C THR A 109 7.61 17.16 48.97
N GLN A 110 8.27 17.70 49.98
CA GLN A 110 7.76 18.88 50.69
C GLN A 110 8.13 20.21 50.03
N THR A 111 9.24 20.25 49.32
CA THR A 111 9.78 21.51 48.78
C THR A 111 9.74 21.54 47.25
N LEU A 112 10.33 20.55 46.59
CA LEU A 112 10.49 20.64 45.14
C LEU A 112 9.17 20.36 44.37
N VAL A 113 8.44 19.31 44.72
CA VAL A 113 7.22 18.91 44.01
C VAL A 113 6.19 20.05 43.94
N PRO A 114 5.83 20.74 45.06
CA PRO A 114 4.90 21.84 45.00
C PRO A 114 5.41 23.08 44.22
N HIS A 115 6.76 23.24 44.11
CA HIS A 115 7.33 24.38 43.39
C HIS A 115 7.38 24.22 41.88
N VAL A 116 7.55 22.97 41.39
CA VAL A 116 7.80 22.72 39.99
C VAL A 116 6.63 22.07 39.26
N LEU A 117 5.66 21.48 39.98
CA LEU A 117 4.53 20.75 39.44
C LEU A 117 3.20 21.40 39.85
N SER A 118 2.17 21.27 39.03
CA SER A 118 0.80 21.70 39.33
C SER A 118 0.08 20.66 40.18
N GLU A 119 -0.40 21.07 41.37
CA GLU A 119 -1.12 20.18 42.28
C GLU A 119 -2.41 19.62 41.66
N ASP A 120 -3.14 20.42 40.85
CA ASP A 120 -4.41 20.04 40.27
C ASP A 120 -4.33 18.85 39.28
N THR A 121 -3.16 18.64 38.71
CA THR A 121 -2.93 17.60 37.69
C THR A 121 -1.86 16.60 38.10
N LEU A 122 -1.50 16.60 39.38
CA LEU A 122 -0.42 15.79 39.90
C LEU A 122 -0.68 14.29 39.72
N VAL A 123 0.30 13.61 39.12
CA VAL A 123 0.37 12.16 38.91
C VAL A 123 1.61 11.67 39.64
N ALA A 124 1.48 10.59 40.37
CA ALA A 124 2.63 10.05 41.06
C ALA A 124 2.52 8.54 41.28
N SER A 125 3.67 7.88 41.23
CA SER A 125 3.79 6.44 41.46
C SER A 125 5.03 6.14 42.31
N THR A 126 4.94 5.12 43.15
CA THR A 126 6.19 4.44 43.55
C THR A 126 6.69 3.65 42.35
N VAL A 127 8.00 3.57 42.19
CA VAL A 127 8.64 2.92 41.04
C VAL A 127 9.79 2.00 41.50
N ALA A 128 10.21 1.13 40.58
CA ALA A 128 11.28 0.19 40.85
C ALA A 128 11.03 -0.67 42.12
N ASP A 129 9.81 -1.27 42.16
CA ASP A 129 9.35 -2.09 43.29
C ASP A 129 9.35 -1.36 44.64
N GLY A 130 8.96 -0.08 44.66
CA GLY A 130 8.89 0.73 45.87
C GLY A 130 10.21 1.39 46.32
N HIS A 131 11.30 1.22 45.54
CA HIS A 131 12.59 1.81 45.87
C HIS A 131 12.71 3.30 45.56
N GLY A 132 11.80 3.87 44.74
CA GLY A 132 11.76 5.27 44.41
C GLY A 132 10.33 5.77 44.23
N GLU A 133 10.19 7.08 44.05
CA GLU A 133 8.92 7.72 43.75
C GLU A 133 9.11 8.69 42.59
N VAL A 134 8.15 8.73 41.68
CA VAL A 134 8.13 9.67 40.56
C VAL A 134 6.88 10.52 40.65
N TYR A 135 7.05 11.82 40.40
CA TYR A 135 5.99 12.83 40.38
C TYR A 135 6.06 13.60 39.07
N THR A 136 4.92 13.88 38.45
CA THR A 136 4.78 14.67 37.22
C THR A 136 3.38 15.23 37.11
N ASP A 137 3.18 16.28 36.32
CA ASP A 137 1.87 16.81 35.99
C ASP A 137 1.49 16.62 34.51
N PHE A 138 2.47 16.17 33.70
CA PHE A 138 2.35 16.01 32.25
C PHE A 138 1.89 17.27 31.49
N ILE A 139 1.99 18.46 32.11
CA ILE A 139 1.71 19.76 31.50
C ILE A 139 2.97 20.28 30.79
N VAL A 140 2.82 20.93 29.65
CA VAL A 140 3.87 21.74 29.04
C VAL A 140 3.85 23.13 29.70
N HIS A 141 4.92 23.46 30.41
CA HIS A 141 5.06 24.73 31.11
C HIS A 141 5.45 25.88 30.15
N ALA A 142 5.57 27.09 30.67
CA ALA A 142 5.85 28.29 29.87
C ALA A 142 7.20 28.26 29.14
N ASP A 143 8.14 27.49 29.63
CA ASP A 143 9.46 27.22 29.01
C ASP A 143 9.41 26.20 27.85
N GLY A 144 8.24 25.61 27.60
CA GLY A 144 8.03 24.58 26.54
C GLY A 144 8.38 23.16 26.98
N PHE A 145 8.67 22.94 28.26
CA PHE A 145 9.02 21.64 28.81
C PHE A 145 7.94 21.08 29.74
N SER A 146 7.74 19.78 29.70
CA SER A 146 7.08 19.05 30.79
C SER A 146 8.05 18.84 31.94
N ARG A 147 7.52 18.52 33.12
CA ARG A 147 8.31 18.44 34.34
C ARG A 147 8.09 17.10 35.05
N MET A 148 9.19 16.57 35.61
CA MET A 148 9.16 15.31 36.35
C MET A 148 10.19 15.36 37.50
N VAL A 149 9.82 14.85 38.66
CA VAL A 149 10.67 14.72 39.83
C VAL A 149 10.79 13.24 40.19
N LEU A 150 12.01 12.73 40.27
CA LEU A 150 12.32 11.36 40.69
C LEU A 150 13.04 11.36 42.01
N LEU A 151 12.44 10.78 43.03
CA LEU A 151 13.05 10.54 44.33
C LEU A 151 13.71 9.17 44.31
N ALA A 152 15.04 9.16 44.26
CA ALA A 152 15.83 7.95 44.00
C ALA A 152 15.82 6.92 45.16
N GLY A 153 15.46 7.35 46.37
CA GLY A 153 15.43 6.46 47.54
C GLY A 153 16.73 5.68 47.72
N SER A 154 16.63 4.37 47.85
CA SER A 154 17.76 3.46 48.07
C SER A 154 18.32 2.81 46.81
N MET A 155 18.01 3.34 45.64
CA MET A 155 18.43 2.73 44.36
C MET A 155 19.93 2.83 44.12
N THR A 156 20.52 1.75 43.58
CA THR A 156 21.90 1.80 43.08
C THR A 156 21.99 2.69 41.83
N PRO A 157 23.15 3.34 41.57
CA PRO A 157 23.33 4.22 40.40
C PRO A 157 22.97 3.56 39.06
N ARG A 158 23.25 2.27 38.91
CA ARG A 158 22.92 1.51 37.70
C ARG A 158 21.40 1.32 37.52
N ARG A 159 20.68 1.03 38.61
CA ARG A 159 19.21 0.90 38.60
C ARG A 159 18.55 2.24 38.33
N LEU A 160 19.04 3.29 39.00
CA LEU A 160 18.60 4.67 38.82
C LEU A 160 18.76 5.13 37.36
N GLY A 161 19.96 4.95 36.78
CA GLY A 161 20.20 5.34 35.39
C GLY A 161 19.26 4.63 34.39
N ARG A 162 18.92 3.37 34.66
CA ARG A 162 17.96 2.61 33.83
C ARG A 162 16.53 3.15 33.96
N LEU A 163 16.11 3.44 35.20
CA LEU A 163 14.79 4.03 35.47
C LEU A 163 14.66 5.42 34.83
N VAL A 164 15.66 6.27 34.96
CA VAL A 164 15.70 7.59 34.28
C VAL A 164 15.52 7.42 32.78
N GLN A 165 16.23 6.49 32.17
CA GLN A 165 16.06 6.18 30.74
C GLN A 165 14.63 5.78 30.40
N GLN A 166 14.02 4.88 31.17
CA GLN A 166 12.65 4.41 30.96
C GLN A 166 11.63 5.54 31.09
N LEU A 167 11.78 6.43 32.04
CA LEU A 167 10.93 7.61 32.23
C LEU A 167 11.01 8.59 31.03
N LEU A 168 12.24 8.87 30.56
CA LEU A 168 12.45 9.68 29.35
C LEU A 168 11.82 9.04 28.11
N GLU A 169 11.93 7.72 27.98
CA GLU A 169 11.32 6.96 26.88
C GLU A 169 9.79 6.95 26.93
N ILE A 170 9.18 6.87 28.12
CA ILE A 170 7.71 7.01 28.27
C ILE A 170 7.24 8.34 27.71
N ASP A 171 7.89 9.45 28.06
CA ASP A 171 7.50 10.78 27.57
C ASP A 171 7.75 10.92 26.06
N THR A 172 8.89 10.44 25.57
CA THR A 172 9.24 10.43 24.14
C THR A 172 8.23 9.65 23.31
N TYR A 173 7.98 8.40 23.68
CA TYR A 173 7.09 7.52 22.90
C TYR A 173 5.63 7.93 23.01
N ARG A 174 5.20 8.49 24.15
CA ARG A 174 3.88 9.10 24.30
C ARG A 174 3.63 10.18 23.24
N MET A 175 4.58 11.09 23.10
CA MET A 175 4.46 12.19 22.13
C MET A 175 4.60 11.69 20.69
N ALA A 176 5.50 10.74 20.42
CA ALA A 176 5.65 10.13 19.09
C ALA A 176 4.38 9.35 18.68
N ALA A 177 3.74 8.64 19.61
CA ALA A 177 2.49 7.91 19.34
C ALA A 177 1.35 8.86 18.94
N LEU A 178 1.28 10.03 19.56
CA LEU A 178 0.24 11.04 19.25
C LEU A 178 0.37 11.69 17.87
N LEU A 179 1.51 11.53 17.17
CA LEU A 179 1.67 12.00 15.78
C LEU A 179 0.70 11.32 14.79
N GLY A 180 0.17 10.16 15.13
CA GLY A 180 -0.87 9.50 14.33
C GLY A 180 -2.24 10.17 14.39
N LEU A 181 -2.54 10.89 15.47
CA LEU A 181 -3.89 11.46 15.69
C LEU A 181 -4.26 12.56 14.69
N PRO A 182 -3.40 13.55 14.35
CA PRO A 182 -3.66 14.49 13.27
C PRO A 182 -3.91 13.80 11.93
N ALA A 183 -3.07 12.84 11.56
CA ALA A 183 -3.23 12.07 10.32
C ALA A 183 -4.55 11.28 10.28
N ALA A 184 -4.98 10.70 11.40
CA ALA A 184 -6.25 9.99 11.49
C ALA A 184 -7.46 10.93 11.35
N ARG A 185 -7.39 12.15 11.89
CA ARG A 185 -8.43 13.17 11.73
C ARG A 185 -8.54 13.66 10.29
N GLU A 186 -7.41 13.92 9.65
CA GLU A 186 -7.36 14.33 8.25
C GLU A 186 -7.90 13.22 7.32
N ALA A 187 -7.46 11.97 7.51
CA ALA A 187 -7.95 10.83 6.76
C ALA A 187 -9.46 10.60 6.90
N SER A 188 -10.06 10.95 8.03
CA SER A 188 -11.47 10.67 8.33
C SER A 188 -12.44 11.31 7.34
N SER A 189 -12.18 12.54 6.87
CA SER A 189 -13.01 13.24 5.88
C SER A 189 -12.94 12.58 4.51
N THR A 190 -11.74 12.22 4.07
CA THR A 190 -11.48 11.54 2.79
C THR A 190 -12.12 10.15 2.78
N LEU A 191 -12.00 9.41 3.87
CA LEU A 191 -12.64 8.09 4.03
C LEU A 191 -14.17 8.19 3.97
N ALA A 192 -14.76 9.17 4.65
CA ALA A 192 -16.21 9.39 4.63
C ALA A 192 -16.73 9.76 3.23
N TYR A 193 -15.95 10.52 2.45
CA TYR A 193 -16.26 10.80 1.06
C TYR A 193 -16.20 9.52 0.21
N ALA A 194 -15.11 8.80 0.30
CA ALA A 194 -14.89 7.59 -0.49
C ALA A 194 -15.91 6.48 -0.20
N GLU A 195 -16.35 6.35 1.06
CA GLU A 195 -17.42 5.40 1.43
C GLU A 195 -18.77 5.77 0.81
N ARG A 196 -19.12 7.05 0.78
CA ARG A 196 -20.35 7.52 0.13
C ARG A 196 -20.30 7.29 -1.39
N GLU A 197 -19.23 7.71 -2.03
CA GLU A 197 -19.01 7.50 -3.47
C GLU A 197 -19.07 6.01 -3.83
N LEU A 198 -18.49 5.13 -3.00
CA LEU A 198 -18.57 3.69 -3.20
C LEU A 198 -20.00 3.16 -3.07
N ALA A 199 -20.77 3.67 -2.12
CA ALA A 199 -22.17 3.28 -1.94
C ALA A 199 -23.04 3.72 -3.13
N GLU A 200 -22.84 4.94 -3.65
CA GLU A 200 -23.51 5.46 -4.84
C GLU A 200 -23.14 4.65 -6.09
N LEU A 201 -21.85 4.33 -6.25
CA LEU A 201 -21.38 3.48 -7.34
C LEU A 201 -21.96 2.07 -7.26
N ALA A 202 -22.02 1.46 -6.08
CA ALA A 202 -22.61 0.14 -5.90
C ALA A 202 -24.10 0.11 -6.30
N GLU A 203 -24.85 1.16 -5.97
CA GLU A 203 -26.26 1.31 -6.37
C GLU A 203 -26.38 1.54 -7.89
N ALA A 204 -25.55 2.43 -8.44
CA ALA A 204 -25.53 2.68 -9.88
C ALA A 204 -25.18 1.41 -10.69
N ILE A 205 -24.21 0.61 -10.24
CA ILE A 205 -23.84 -0.66 -10.88
C ILE A 205 -25.00 -1.66 -10.84
N ARG A 206 -25.80 -1.68 -9.77
CA ARG A 206 -26.96 -2.57 -9.66
C ARG A 206 -28.05 -2.25 -10.67
N SER A 207 -28.26 -0.96 -10.97
CA SER A 207 -29.30 -0.47 -11.88
C SER A 207 -28.80 -0.14 -13.30
N ALA A 208 -27.50 -0.29 -13.55
CA ALA A 208 -26.86 0.12 -14.81
C ALA A 208 -27.29 -0.72 -16.01
N ASN A 209 -27.49 -0.03 -17.13
CA ASN A 209 -27.57 -0.61 -18.44
C ASN A 209 -26.15 -0.84 -19.00
N ARG A 210 -26.08 -1.61 -20.08
CA ARG A 210 -24.83 -2.00 -20.76
C ARG A 210 -23.95 -0.80 -21.16
N ASP A 211 -24.58 0.27 -21.61
CA ASP A 211 -23.87 1.46 -22.12
C ASP A 211 -23.25 2.31 -20.98
N ASP A 212 -23.72 2.14 -19.74
CA ASP A 212 -23.26 2.89 -18.58
C ASP A 212 -22.03 2.24 -17.91
N GLU A 213 -21.80 0.95 -18.12
CA GLU A 213 -20.77 0.17 -17.42
C GLU A 213 -19.33 0.69 -17.60
N PRO A 214 -18.90 1.14 -18.80
CA PRO A 214 -17.56 1.69 -18.96
C PRO A 214 -17.31 2.95 -18.11
N GLN A 215 -18.32 3.80 -17.98
CA GLN A 215 -18.23 5.02 -17.17
C GLN A 215 -18.17 4.69 -15.67
N LEU A 216 -18.96 3.71 -15.23
CA LEU A 216 -18.94 3.24 -13.86
C LEU A 216 -17.59 2.59 -13.49
N LEU A 217 -17.00 1.85 -14.43
CA LEU A 217 -15.67 1.26 -14.26
C LEU A 217 -14.58 2.35 -14.14
N ASP A 218 -14.65 3.41 -14.95
CA ASP A 218 -13.72 4.55 -14.86
C ASP A 218 -13.85 5.26 -13.51
N ARG A 219 -15.08 5.58 -13.06
CA ARG A 219 -15.32 6.19 -11.74
C ARG A 219 -14.79 5.31 -10.60
N LEU A 220 -15.05 4.01 -10.66
CA LEU A 220 -14.59 3.06 -9.65
C LEU A 220 -13.07 2.93 -9.63
N THR A 221 -12.42 2.97 -10.80
CA THR A 221 -10.96 2.96 -10.92
C THR A 221 -10.34 4.22 -10.32
N LYS A 222 -10.94 5.39 -10.56
CA LYS A 222 -10.50 6.66 -9.94
C LYS A 222 -10.64 6.61 -8.42
N LEU A 223 -11.78 6.10 -7.92
CA LEU A 223 -11.99 5.93 -6.49
C LEU A 223 -10.97 4.96 -5.87
N ALA A 224 -10.69 3.85 -6.54
CA ALA A 224 -9.65 2.90 -6.11
C ALA A 224 -8.28 3.57 -6.00
N GLY A 225 -7.89 4.38 -6.99
CA GLY A 225 -6.64 5.15 -6.96
C GLY A 225 -6.60 6.16 -5.80
N GLN A 226 -7.69 6.84 -5.49
CA GLN A 226 -7.79 7.76 -4.36
C GLN A 226 -7.64 7.03 -3.01
N VAL A 227 -8.34 5.92 -2.84
CA VAL A 227 -8.28 5.10 -1.61
C VAL A 227 -6.87 4.56 -1.38
N GLU A 228 -6.23 4.06 -2.43
CA GLU A 228 -4.87 3.52 -2.36
C GLU A 228 -3.84 4.62 -2.09
N SER A 229 -3.97 5.79 -2.70
CA SER A 229 -3.12 6.96 -2.42
C SER A 229 -3.23 7.41 -0.97
N GLN A 230 -4.46 7.47 -0.42
CA GLN A 230 -4.69 7.81 0.98
C GLN A 230 -4.09 6.76 1.92
N TYR A 231 -4.24 5.47 1.60
CA TYR A 231 -3.64 4.38 2.35
C TYR A 231 -2.12 4.50 2.38
N ALA A 232 -1.48 4.68 1.24
CA ALA A 232 -0.03 4.84 1.13
C ALA A 232 0.49 6.05 1.94
N ALA A 233 -0.25 7.16 1.95
CA ALA A 233 0.12 8.36 2.68
C ALA A 233 0.08 8.20 4.22
N THR A 234 -0.79 7.33 4.75
CA THR A 234 -1.06 7.24 6.19
C THR A 234 -0.57 5.95 6.85
N HIS A 235 -0.40 4.87 6.08
CA HIS A 235 -0.06 3.54 6.61
C HIS A 235 1.21 3.53 7.46
N SER A 236 2.29 4.15 6.97
CA SER A 236 3.55 4.21 7.71
C SER A 236 3.40 4.96 9.03
N ARG A 237 2.62 6.06 9.05
CA ARG A 237 2.36 6.86 10.25
C ARG A 237 1.55 6.07 11.28
N PHE A 238 0.49 5.37 10.86
CA PHE A 238 -0.32 4.58 11.78
C PHE A 238 0.44 3.38 12.35
N SER A 239 1.23 2.70 11.51
CA SER A 239 2.10 1.60 11.95
C SER A 239 3.14 2.07 12.97
N ALA A 240 3.79 3.21 12.73
CA ALA A 240 4.73 3.79 13.68
C ALA A 240 4.06 4.19 15.00
N SER A 241 2.88 4.86 14.94
CA SER A 241 2.13 5.23 16.13
C SER A 241 1.68 4.02 16.95
N ALA A 242 1.23 2.95 16.30
CA ALA A 242 0.87 1.70 16.98
C ALA A 242 2.09 1.11 17.74
N ALA A 243 3.25 1.04 17.10
CA ALA A 243 4.47 0.58 17.74
C ALA A 243 4.88 1.45 18.93
N TYR A 244 4.71 2.78 18.84
CA TYR A 244 5.01 3.68 19.96
C TYR A 244 4.01 3.52 21.11
N PHE A 245 2.73 3.28 20.86
CA PHE A 245 1.77 2.95 21.94
C PHE A 245 2.17 1.68 22.68
N GLU A 246 2.61 0.64 21.96
CA GLU A 246 3.10 -0.59 22.59
C GLU A 246 4.39 -0.36 23.41
N LEU A 247 5.29 0.51 22.93
CA LEU A 247 6.49 0.86 23.67
C LEU A 247 6.15 1.61 24.96
N VAL A 248 5.18 2.51 24.96
CA VAL A 248 4.70 3.19 26.18
C VAL A 248 4.21 2.15 27.20
N ASP A 249 3.32 1.24 26.78
CA ASP A 249 2.79 0.20 27.68
C ASP A 249 3.90 -0.66 28.27
N ARG A 250 4.88 -1.05 27.44
CA ARG A 250 6.04 -1.84 27.88
C ARG A 250 6.89 -1.08 28.87
N ARG A 251 7.19 0.20 28.63
CA ARG A 251 7.99 1.01 29.55
C ARG A 251 7.29 1.29 30.87
N ILE A 252 5.96 1.45 30.85
CA ILE A 252 5.16 1.57 32.09
C ILE A 252 5.24 0.26 32.89
N ALA A 253 5.16 -0.89 32.25
CA ALA A 253 5.37 -2.17 32.94
C ALA A 253 6.80 -2.31 33.49
N ASP A 254 7.82 -1.89 32.73
CA ASP A 254 9.23 -1.99 33.10
C ASP A 254 9.61 -1.14 34.34
N ILE A 255 8.94 -0.02 34.60
CA ILE A 255 9.19 0.81 35.77
C ILE A 255 8.65 0.20 37.08
N ALA A 256 7.88 -0.90 36.98
CA ALA A 256 7.30 -1.61 38.14
C ALA A 256 6.62 -0.64 39.11
N GLU A 257 5.66 0.15 38.58
CA GLU A 257 4.98 1.16 39.39
C GLU A 257 3.93 0.57 40.32
N SER A 258 3.72 1.26 41.44
CA SER A 258 2.56 1.04 42.28
C SER A 258 1.99 2.35 42.82
N ARG A 259 0.74 2.31 43.26
CA ARG A 259 -0.03 3.49 43.61
C ARG A 259 0.48 4.15 44.92
N LEU A 260 0.63 5.46 44.87
CA LEU A 260 0.71 6.32 46.05
C LEU A 260 -0.71 6.71 46.48
N SER A 261 -0.95 6.70 47.81
CA SER A 261 -2.29 7.00 48.36
C SER A 261 -2.79 8.39 47.91
N GLY A 262 -4.00 8.44 47.38
CA GLY A 262 -4.63 9.68 46.95
C GLY A 262 -4.25 10.19 45.55
N LEU A 263 -3.27 9.55 44.88
CA LEU A 263 -2.78 10.01 43.57
C LEU A 263 -2.98 8.96 42.48
N GLN A 264 -3.12 9.42 41.24
CA GLN A 264 -3.20 8.60 40.07
C GLN A 264 -1.82 8.13 39.64
N THR A 265 -1.70 6.87 39.17
CA THR A 265 -0.43 6.36 38.66
C THR A 265 -0.14 6.88 37.26
N ILE A 266 1.12 6.76 36.81
CA ILE A 266 1.53 7.08 35.41
C ILE A 266 0.74 6.25 34.43
N GLY A 267 0.60 4.93 34.65
CA GLY A 267 -0.13 4.04 33.77
C GLY A 267 -1.61 4.38 33.68
N GLU A 268 -2.27 4.67 34.80
CA GLU A 268 -3.68 5.09 34.81
C GLU A 268 -3.89 6.40 34.04
N PHE A 269 -2.96 7.37 34.21
CA PHE A 269 -2.99 8.61 33.46
C PHE A 269 -2.83 8.34 31.96
N MET A 270 -1.83 7.56 31.56
CA MET A 270 -1.55 7.23 30.17
C MET A 270 -2.73 6.46 29.54
N GLN A 271 -3.27 5.47 30.24
CA GLN A 271 -4.44 4.73 29.77
C GLN A 271 -5.62 5.66 29.49
N ARG A 272 -5.92 6.58 30.40
CA ARG A 272 -7.03 7.53 30.22
C ARG A 272 -6.79 8.51 29.07
N ARG A 273 -5.56 8.99 28.89
CA ARG A 273 -5.23 10.04 27.91
C ARG A 273 -4.88 9.51 26.53
N LEU A 274 -4.22 8.36 26.44
CA LEU A 274 -3.75 7.81 25.17
C LEU A 274 -4.75 6.85 24.51
N THR A 275 -5.58 6.16 25.30
CA THR A 275 -6.55 5.19 24.73
C THR A 275 -7.48 5.79 23.67
N PRO A 276 -8.04 7.00 23.85
CA PRO A 276 -8.88 7.60 22.81
C PRO A 276 -8.11 7.87 21.49
N ALA A 277 -6.85 8.34 21.60
CA ALA A 277 -6.01 8.59 20.44
C ALA A 277 -5.61 7.29 19.73
N ARG A 278 -5.21 6.25 20.51
CA ARG A 278 -4.92 4.91 20.01
C ARG A 278 -6.13 4.34 19.25
N SER A 279 -7.30 4.35 19.90
CA SER A 279 -8.54 3.83 19.31
C SER A 279 -8.92 4.57 18.01
N THR A 280 -8.67 5.89 17.94
CA THR A 280 -8.92 6.68 16.73
C THR A 280 -8.00 6.26 15.58
N CYS A 281 -6.70 6.07 15.85
CA CYS A 281 -5.74 5.59 14.85
C CYS A 281 -6.08 4.18 14.37
N GLU A 282 -6.34 3.25 15.28
CA GLU A 282 -6.72 1.87 14.97
C GLU A 282 -8.03 1.79 14.18
N TRP A 283 -9.02 2.60 14.55
CA TRP A 283 -10.29 2.66 13.83
C TRP A 283 -10.10 3.18 12.41
N SER A 284 -9.27 4.23 12.22
CA SER A 284 -8.93 4.76 10.90
C SER A 284 -8.24 3.70 10.04
N THR A 285 -7.28 2.95 10.59
CA THR A 285 -6.61 1.85 9.88
C THR A 285 -7.61 0.78 9.45
N ARG A 286 -8.43 0.26 10.39
CA ARG A 286 -9.43 -0.76 10.06
C ARG A 286 -10.44 -0.29 9.01
N ARG A 287 -10.83 0.98 9.05
CA ARG A 287 -11.75 1.58 8.09
C ARG A 287 -11.14 1.69 6.69
N GLN A 288 -9.85 2.07 6.60
CA GLN A 288 -9.10 2.09 5.34
C GLN A 288 -8.99 0.69 4.73
N ASP A 289 -8.61 -0.31 5.52
CA ASP A 289 -8.49 -1.70 5.07
C ASP A 289 -9.83 -2.23 4.55
N ALA A 290 -10.91 -1.99 5.30
CA ALA A 290 -12.26 -2.41 4.92
C ALA A 290 -12.71 -1.72 3.61
N LEU A 291 -12.42 -0.44 3.44
CA LEU A 291 -12.77 0.33 2.24
C LEU A 291 -11.99 -0.17 1.03
N SER A 292 -10.66 -0.35 1.14
CA SER A 292 -9.81 -0.89 0.08
C SER A 292 -10.29 -2.27 -0.39
N GLN A 293 -10.60 -3.16 0.55
CA GLN A 293 -11.15 -4.49 0.23
C GLN A 293 -12.52 -4.42 -0.46
N ARG A 294 -13.39 -3.48 -0.07
CA ARG A 294 -14.73 -3.31 -0.68
C ARG A 294 -14.60 -2.77 -2.10
N VAL A 295 -13.75 -1.76 -2.32
CA VAL A 295 -13.45 -1.20 -3.64
C VAL A 295 -12.89 -2.28 -4.56
N SER A 296 -11.90 -3.06 -4.10
CA SER A 296 -11.31 -4.17 -4.86
C SER A 296 -12.35 -5.22 -5.26
N ARG A 297 -13.23 -5.64 -4.33
CA ARG A 297 -14.30 -6.60 -4.64
C ARG A 297 -15.27 -6.10 -5.70
N ILE A 298 -15.74 -4.85 -5.58
CA ILE A 298 -16.68 -4.26 -6.55
C ILE A 298 -16.00 -4.08 -7.90
N SER A 299 -14.73 -3.67 -7.95
CA SER A 299 -13.94 -3.54 -9.17
C SER A 299 -13.81 -4.88 -9.91
N ASN A 300 -13.51 -5.95 -9.19
CA ASN A 300 -13.40 -7.28 -9.77
C ASN A 300 -14.75 -7.78 -10.31
N LEU A 301 -15.83 -7.56 -9.57
CA LEU A 301 -17.17 -7.95 -10.02
C LEU A 301 -17.57 -7.20 -11.31
N LEU A 302 -17.37 -5.89 -11.38
CA LEU A 302 -17.69 -5.08 -12.54
C LEU A 302 -16.82 -5.45 -13.74
N ARG A 303 -15.52 -5.64 -13.55
CA ARG A 303 -14.60 -6.09 -14.60
C ARG A 303 -15.04 -7.43 -15.18
N THR A 304 -15.34 -8.41 -14.32
CA THR A 304 -15.80 -9.74 -14.76
C THR A 304 -17.10 -9.63 -15.56
N ARG A 305 -18.02 -8.76 -15.15
CA ARG A 305 -19.28 -8.52 -15.89
C ARG A 305 -19.00 -7.96 -17.27
N VAL A 306 -18.18 -6.92 -17.38
CA VAL A 306 -17.77 -6.31 -18.67
C VAL A 306 -17.07 -7.33 -19.57
N GLU A 307 -16.18 -8.15 -19.03
CA GLU A 307 -15.49 -9.21 -19.78
C GLU A 307 -16.44 -10.27 -20.32
N ILE A 308 -17.41 -10.72 -19.52
CA ILE A 308 -18.45 -11.69 -19.95
C ILE A 308 -19.28 -11.10 -21.09
N GLU A 309 -19.71 -9.85 -20.98
CA GLU A 309 -20.51 -9.18 -22.00
C GLU A 309 -19.74 -8.97 -23.30
N GLN A 310 -18.48 -8.59 -23.21
CA GLN A 310 -17.60 -8.47 -24.37
C GLN A 310 -17.43 -9.82 -25.07
N GLN A 311 -17.28 -10.90 -24.31
CA GLN A 311 -17.20 -12.25 -24.85
C GLN A 311 -18.49 -12.66 -25.53
N GLN A 312 -19.67 -12.38 -24.94
CA GLN A 312 -20.97 -12.65 -25.56
C GLN A 312 -21.17 -11.87 -26.86
N SER A 313 -20.79 -10.59 -26.88
CA SER A 313 -20.83 -9.76 -28.11
C SER A 313 -19.94 -10.33 -29.21
N SER A 314 -18.72 -10.76 -28.84
CA SER A 314 -17.80 -11.38 -29.79
C SER A 314 -18.36 -12.69 -30.36
N GLN A 315 -18.98 -13.51 -29.51
CA GLN A 315 -19.65 -14.76 -29.96
C GLN A 315 -20.83 -14.48 -30.88
N ALA A 316 -21.65 -13.47 -30.60
CA ALA A 316 -22.77 -13.06 -31.47
C ALA A 316 -22.28 -12.58 -32.83
N LEU A 317 -21.19 -11.80 -32.87
CA LEU A 317 -20.56 -11.38 -34.12
C LEU A 317 -20.03 -12.57 -34.92
N LEU A 318 -19.36 -13.52 -34.28
CA LEU A 318 -18.87 -14.75 -34.92
C LEU A 318 -20.02 -15.61 -35.46
N ALA A 319 -21.11 -15.75 -34.72
CA ALA A 319 -22.31 -16.45 -35.17
C ALA A 319 -22.92 -15.79 -36.44
N THR A 320 -23.01 -14.46 -36.48
CA THR A 320 -23.48 -13.70 -37.64
C THR A 320 -22.54 -13.86 -38.83
N MET A 321 -21.24 -13.87 -38.62
CA MET A 321 -20.25 -14.10 -39.67
C MET A 321 -20.36 -15.53 -40.23
N ASN A 322 -20.53 -16.53 -39.39
CA ASN A 322 -20.76 -17.92 -39.83
C ASN A 322 -22.04 -18.05 -40.66
N GLN A 323 -23.15 -17.41 -40.25
CA GLN A 323 -24.38 -17.41 -40.98
C GLN A 323 -24.23 -16.74 -42.37
N ARG A 324 -23.50 -15.64 -42.49
CA ARG A 324 -23.17 -15.00 -43.75
C ARG A 324 -22.31 -15.91 -44.64
N GLN A 325 -21.36 -16.62 -44.08
CA GLN A 325 -20.53 -17.59 -44.78
C GLN A 325 -21.34 -18.75 -45.34
N ASP A 326 -22.30 -19.29 -44.57
CA ASP A 326 -23.22 -20.34 -45.03
C ASP A 326 -24.10 -19.88 -46.19
N LEU A 327 -24.63 -18.66 -46.13
CA LEU A 327 -25.37 -18.06 -47.22
C LEU A 327 -24.49 -17.88 -48.47
N GLN A 328 -23.27 -17.44 -48.31
CA GLN A 328 -22.33 -17.28 -49.42
C GLN A 328 -22.00 -18.63 -50.08
N LEU A 329 -21.79 -19.69 -49.29
CA LEU A 329 -21.55 -21.03 -49.80
C LEU A 329 -22.78 -21.57 -50.57
N LYS A 330 -24.00 -21.32 -50.08
CA LYS A 330 -25.25 -21.70 -50.79
C LYS A 330 -25.40 -20.96 -52.12
N LEU A 331 -25.12 -19.65 -52.15
CA LEU A 331 -25.12 -18.87 -53.39
C LEU A 331 -24.08 -19.38 -54.39
N GLN A 332 -22.87 -19.66 -53.93
CA GLN A 332 -21.80 -20.22 -54.76
C GLN A 332 -22.20 -21.58 -55.35
N SER A 333 -22.78 -22.47 -54.56
CA SER A 333 -23.29 -23.77 -55.00
C SER A 333 -24.39 -23.62 -56.07
N THR A 334 -25.27 -22.63 -55.95
CA THR A 334 -26.31 -22.33 -56.93
C THR A 334 -25.71 -21.83 -58.26
N VAL A 335 -24.71 -20.93 -58.18
CA VAL A 335 -23.99 -20.41 -59.35
C VAL A 335 -23.21 -21.53 -60.05
N GLU A 336 -22.57 -22.43 -59.30
CA GLU A 336 -21.89 -23.62 -59.84
C GLU A 336 -22.88 -24.53 -60.59
N GLY A 337 -24.04 -24.79 -59.97
CA GLY A 337 -25.10 -25.59 -60.66
C GLY A 337 -25.57 -24.96 -61.96
N LEU A 338 -25.78 -23.65 -62.02
CA LEU A 338 -26.17 -22.92 -63.23
C LEU A 338 -25.07 -22.96 -64.30
N SER A 339 -23.80 -22.85 -63.86
CA SER A 339 -22.63 -22.92 -64.72
C SER A 339 -22.51 -24.31 -65.38
N VAL A 340 -22.77 -25.39 -64.62
CA VAL A 340 -22.80 -26.76 -65.17
C VAL A 340 -23.84 -26.87 -66.27
N ALA A 341 -25.09 -26.39 -66.07
CA ALA A 341 -26.13 -26.42 -67.03
C ALA A 341 -25.78 -25.64 -68.33
N ALA A 342 -25.20 -24.42 -68.18
CA ALA A 342 -24.79 -23.60 -69.30
C ALA A 342 -23.68 -24.28 -70.15
N ILE A 343 -22.63 -24.77 -69.48
CA ILE A 343 -21.49 -25.45 -70.12
C ILE A 343 -21.98 -26.71 -70.82
N THR A 344 -22.85 -27.50 -70.21
CA THR A 344 -23.47 -28.67 -70.84
C THR A 344 -24.20 -28.32 -72.11
N TYR A 345 -25.02 -27.27 -72.04
CA TYR A 345 -25.78 -26.79 -73.25
C TYR A 345 -24.81 -26.43 -74.39
N TYR A 346 -23.77 -25.67 -74.15
CA TYR A 346 -22.81 -25.29 -75.19
C TYR A 346 -22.04 -26.49 -75.75
N ILE A 347 -21.55 -27.43 -74.88
CA ILE A 347 -20.86 -28.63 -75.37
C ILE A 347 -21.74 -29.51 -76.18
N VAL A 348 -22.99 -29.73 -75.75
CA VAL A 348 -23.96 -30.53 -76.51
C VAL A 348 -24.31 -29.87 -77.90
N GLY A 349 -24.41 -28.52 -77.89
CA GLY A 349 -24.56 -27.78 -79.14
C GLY A 349 -23.40 -27.99 -80.11
N LEU A 350 -22.13 -27.92 -79.57
CA LEU A 350 -20.92 -28.17 -80.36
C LEU A 350 -20.91 -29.59 -80.93
N VAL A 351 -21.21 -30.61 -80.08
CA VAL A 351 -21.30 -32.00 -80.49
C VAL A 351 -22.33 -32.17 -81.58
N SER A 352 -23.53 -31.50 -81.54
CA SER A 352 -24.57 -31.56 -82.58
C SER A 352 -24.07 -30.96 -83.89
N TYR A 353 -23.28 -29.85 -83.85
CA TYR A 353 -22.71 -29.26 -85.05
C TYR A 353 -21.66 -30.19 -85.71
N LEU A 354 -20.81 -30.83 -84.86
CA LEU A 354 -19.80 -31.79 -85.34
C LEU A 354 -20.47 -33.04 -85.98
N ALA A 355 -21.57 -33.53 -85.36
CA ALA A 355 -22.34 -34.66 -85.88
C ALA A 355 -22.99 -34.34 -87.21
N LYS A 356 -23.50 -33.08 -87.42
CA LYS A 356 -23.98 -32.64 -88.75
C LYS A 356 -22.89 -32.68 -89.81
N GLY A 357 -21.67 -32.23 -89.48
CA GLY A 357 -20.54 -32.31 -90.39
C GLY A 357 -20.12 -33.76 -90.71
N ALA A 358 -20.12 -34.64 -89.71
CA ALA A 358 -19.76 -36.03 -89.83
C ALA A 358 -20.77 -36.80 -90.64
N GLN A 359 -22.04 -36.47 -90.56
CA GLN A 359 -23.11 -37.07 -91.37
C GLN A 359 -22.89 -36.80 -92.86
N ALA A 360 -22.37 -35.64 -93.29
CA ALA A 360 -22.00 -35.32 -94.67
C ALA A 360 -20.84 -36.21 -95.18
N ILE A 361 -20.10 -36.89 -94.31
CA ILE A 361 -18.94 -37.77 -94.60
C ILE A 361 -19.33 -39.27 -94.44
N GLY A 362 -20.63 -39.59 -94.19
CA GLY A 362 -21.16 -40.96 -94.13
C GLY A 362 -21.35 -41.58 -92.74
N TRP A 363 -21.44 -40.73 -91.66
CA TRP A 363 -21.71 -41.19 -90.30
C TRP A 363 -23.12 -41.74 -90.16
N PRO A 364 -23.33 -42.95 -89.57
CA PRO A 364 -24.60 -43.67 -89.65
C PRO A 364 -25.70 -43.16 -88.69
N TRP A 365 -25.42 -42.24 -87.76
CA TRP A 365 -26.36 -41.79 -86.75
C TRP A 365 -26.82 -40.34 -87.04
N SER A 366 -28.11 -40.09 -86.76
CA SER A 366 -28.60 -38.71 -86.85
C SER A 366 -27.98 -37.77 -85.86
N PRO A 367 -27.87 -36.45 -86.16
CA PRO A 367 -27.32 -35.46 -85.21
C PRO A 367 -28.06 -35.42 -83.85
N GLU A 368 -29.41 -35.67 -83.90
CA GLU A 368 -30.26 -35.67 -82.69
C GLU A 368 -29.95 -36.89 -81.78
N THR A 369 -29.75 -38.09 -82.38
CA THR A 369 -29.42 -39.30 -81.64
C THR A 369 -27.98 -39.19 -81.01
N THR A 370 -27.05 -38.60 -81.76
CA THR A 370 -25.70 -38.35 -81.25
C THR A 370 -25.70 -37.37 -80.11
N ALA A 371 -26.48 -36.26 -80.16
CA ALA A 371 -26.67 -35.30 -79.12
C ALA A 371 -27.31 -35.91 -77.87
N ALA A 372 -28.36 -36.78 -78.07
CA ALA A 372 -29.04 -37.42 -76.93
C ALA A 372 -28.13 -38.37 -76.14
N PHE A 373 -27.19 -39.05 -76.79
CA PHE A 373 -26.12 -39.85 -76.06
C PHE A 373 -25.02 -39.00 -75.48
N ALA A 374 -24.71 -37.85 -76.05
CA ALA A 374 -23.68 -36.94 -75.53
C ALA A 374 -24.11 -36.27 -74.24
N ILE A 375 -25.37 -35.92 -74.00
CA ILE A 375 -25.88 -35.22 -72.81
C ILE A 375 -25.48 -35.94 -71.53
N PRO A 376 -25.81 -37.20 -71.24
CA PRO A 376 -25.46 -37.87 -69.99
C PRO A 376 -23.96 -38.00 -69.83
N VAL A 377 -23.20 -38.26 -70.90
CA VAL A 377 -21.72 -38.33 -70.81
C VAL A 377 -21.11 -37.00 -70.46
N VAL A 378 -21.53 -35.93 -71.09
CA VAL A 378 -21.00 -34.57 -70.76
C VAL A 378 -21.39 -34.16 -69.36
N VAL A 379 -22.64 -34.39 -68.93
CA VAL A 379 -23.06 -34.07 -67.56
C VAL A 379 -22.21 -34.84 -66.51
N LEU A 380 -22.01 -36.15 -66.71
CA LEU A 380 -21.24 -36.98 -65.83
C LEU A 380 -19.75 -36.56 -65.78
N THR A 381 -19.17 -36.19 -66.93
CA THR A 381 -17.78 -35.77 -67.04
C THR A 381 -17.54 -34.44 -66.32
N ILE A 382 -18.41 -33.45 -66.51
CA ILE A 382 -18.38 -32.15 -65.88
C ILE A 382 -18.58 -32.30 -64.34
N TRP A 383 -19.59 -33.10 -63.95
CA TRP A 383 -19.87 -33.39 -62.57
C TRP A 383 -18.62 -34.07 -61.85
N TRP A 384 -18.02 -35.08 -62.55
CA TRP A 384 -16.84 -35.75 -62.02
C TRP A 384 -15.63 -34.81 -61.91
N LEU A 385 -15.41 -33.94 -62.91
CA LEU A 385 -14.35 -32.95 -62.93
C LEU A 385 -14.48 -31.95 -61.78
N LEU A 386 -15.70 -31.41 -61.62
CA LEU A 386 -16.00 -30.47 -60.54
C LEU A 386 -15.83 -31.13 -59.16
N ARG A 387 -16.31 -32.36 -59.00
CA ARG A 387 -16.13 -33.15 -57.76
C ARG A 387 -14.68 -33.47 -57.44
N ARG A 388 -13.85 -33.65 -58.46
CA ARG A 388 -12.41 -33.84 -58.32
C ARG A 388 -11.69 -32.57 -57.91
N LEU A 389 -12.03 -31.44 -58.51
CA LEU A 389 -11.51 -30.13 -58.16
C LEU A 389 -11.90 -29.75 -56.72
N HIS A 390 -13.13 -29.99 -56.33
CA HIS A 390 -13.58 -29.75 -54.96
C HIS A 390 -12.84 -30.61 -53.94
N ARG A 391 -12.54 -31.86 -54.21
CA ARG A 391 -11.73 -32.72 -53.32
C ARG A 391 -10.28 -32.24 -53.16
N VAL A 392 -9.66 -31.75 -54.22
CA VAL A 392 -8.28 -31.23 -54.18
C VAL A 392 -8.21 -29.94 -53.36
N MET A 393 -9.21 -29.05 -53.53
CA MET A 393 -9.31 -27.80 -52.74
C MET A 393 -9.57 -28.07 -51.25
N LEU A 394 -10.40 -29.06 -50.91
CA LEU A 394 -10.67 -29.46 -49.51
C LEU A 394 -9.47 -30.10 -48.84
N THR A 395 -8.66 -30.90 -49.55
CA THR A 395 -7.44 -31.48 -49.00
C THR A 395 -6.36 -30.43 -48.74
N GLN A 396 -6.25 -29.39 -49.57
CA GLN A 396 -5.34 -28.27 -49.31
C GLN A 396 -5.77 -27.47 -48.08
N ARG A 397 -7.04 -27.14 -47.92
CA ARG A 397 -7.55 -26.45 -46.73
C ARG A 397 -7.40 -27.27 -45.43
N LEU A 398 -7.59 -28.58 -45.47
CA LEU A 398 -7.36 -29.47 -44.33
C LEU A 398 -5.88 -29.59 -43.95
N ALA A 399 -4.99 -29.50 -44.92
CA ALA A 399 -3.56 -29.47 -44.66
C ALA A 399 -3.11 -28.16 -43.98
N GLU A 400 -3.64 -27.01 -44.43
CA GLU A 400 -3.38 -25.71 -43.80
C GLU A 400 -3.94 -25.63 -42.36
N THR A 401 -5.16 -26.12 -42.12
CA THR A 401 -5.74 -26.15 -40.79
C THR A 401 -4.99 -27.07 -39.84
N ARG A 402 -4.45 -28.17 -40.33
CA ARG A 402 -3.67 -29.14 -39.55
C ARG A 402 -2.30 -28.57 -39.17
N THR A 403 -1.67 -27.82 -40.05
CA THR A 403 -0.37 -27.11 -39.75
C THR A 403 -0.58 -25.99 -38.73
N VAL A 404 -1.68 -25.22 -38.83
CA VAL A 404 -2.02 -24.17 -37.85
C VAL A 404 -2.36 -24.76 -36.47
N GLN A 405 -3.05 -25.92 -36.40
CA GLN A 405 -3.30 -26.60 -35.14
C GLN A 405 -2.06 -27.16 -34.49
N LEU A 406 -1.14 -27.74 -35.25
CA LEU A 406 0.14 -28.23 -34.76
C LEU A 406 1.04 -27.10 -34.25
N TYR A 407 1.03 -25.95 -34.94
CA TYR A 407 1.74 -24.75 -34.49
C TYR A 407 1.17 -24.19 -33.18
N ARG A 408 -0.15 -24.21 -33.03
CA ARG A 408 -0.85 -23.76 -31.79
C ARG A 408 -0.60 -24.71 -30.60
N GLN A 409 -0.58 -26.02 -30.85
CA GLN A 409 -0.25 -27.01 -29.82
C GLN A 409 1.23 -26.95 -29.40
N GLY A 410 2.14 -26.73 -30.35
CA GLY A 410 3.57 -26.53 -30.07
C GLY A 410 3.82 -25.28 -29.22
N ARG A 411 3.11 -24.18 -29.51
CA ARG A 411 3.25 -22.94 -28.74
C ARG A 411 2.74 -23.09 -27.30
N MET A 412 1.61 -23.80 -27.09
CA MET A 412 1.11 -24.09 -25.75
C MET A 412 2.00 -25.03 -24.95
N ALA A 413 2.73 -25.94 -25.60
CA ALA A 413 3.69 -26.81 -24.95
C ALA A 413 4.95 -26.05 -24.52
N VAL A 414 5.42 -25.09 -25.33
CA VAL A 414 6.55 -24.21 -25.00
C VAL A 414 6.18 -23.26 -23.84
N ASP A 415 4.99 -22.65 -23.85
CA ASP A 415 4.53 -21.79 -22.76
C ASP A 415 4.39 -22.56 -21.43
N LYS A 416 3.94 -23.81 -21.46
CA LYS A 416 3.90 -24.67 -20.28
C LYS A 416 5.28 -25.05 -19.75
N LEU A 417 6.26 -25.22 -20.63
CA LEU A 417 7.65 -25.50 -20.24
C LEU A 417 8.30 -24.26 -19.62
N VAL A 418 8.11 -23.09 -20.22
CA VAL A 418 8.63 -21.80 -19.69
C VAL A 418 8.04 -21.48 -18.31
N THR A 419 6.73 -21.70 -18.13
CA THR A 419 6.07 -21.48 -16.82
C THR A 419 6.54 -22.46 -15.76
N ARG A 420 6.93 -23.68 -16.15
CA ARG A 420 7.41 -24.71 -15.23
C ARG A 420 8.88 -24.51 -14.83
N THR A 421 9.70 -23.95 -15.72
CA THR A 421 11.10 -23.56 -15.38
C THR A 421 11.14 -22.34 -14.49
N LEU A 422 10.28 -21.34 -14.70
CA LEU A 422 10.18 -20.15 -13.83
C LEU A 422 9.61 -20.44 -12.43
N ALA A 423 8.89 -21.56 -12.26
CA ALA A 423 8.37 -22.00 -10.97
C ALA A 423 9.35 -22.88 -10.16
N LEU A 424 10.51 -23.23 -10.72
CA LEU A 424 11.56 -24.03 -10.08
C LEU A 424 12.76 -23.18 -9.62
N ASP A 425 12.83 -21.91 -10.05
CA ASP A 425 13.90 -20.96 -9.72
C ASP A 425 13.44 -19.86 -8.71
N GLY A 426 12.29 -19.97 -8.08
CA GLY A 426 11.77 -19.15 -6.98
C GLY A 426 11.41 -20.04 -5.81
#